data_fec5f4426e84ea96cd816b074406021b
#
_entry.id   fec5f4426e84ea96cd816b074406021b
#
_cell.length_a   1.000
_cell.length_b   1.000
_cell.length_c   1.000
_cell.angle_alpha   90.00
_cell.angle_beta   90.00
_cell.angle_gamma   90.00
#
_symmetry.space_group_name_H-M   'P 1'
#
loop_
_entity.id
_entity.type
_entity.pdbx_description
1 polymer ?
#
loop_
_entity_poly.entity_id
_entity_poly.type
_entity_poly.pdbx_seq_one_letter_code
_entity_poly.pdbx_strand_id
1 'polypeptide(L)'
;PGIWKMLPQLLLEKDSPLALRLRADPAQWAWGLRFLGACNSRASMAGTQALLRLAAESRQAFESLQAQESLSCALHTPGKLVLYQTQQGLDAAARQVALQSRLGGASQQVVDATAAVRLEPALAGYAGRMAGAVHTPSESAADCRQLCEQLAALLTARGAELRYDTEVLGFERQGDAVTGLRTAAGLLQAEHYVLASGWESPAHARQLGLRIPVYPLKGYSITVDIASDH
;
A
#
# COMPACT_ATOMS: atom_id res chain seq x y z
N PRO A 1 15.29 5.74 14.05
CA PRO A 1 15.76 6.62 15.17
C PRO A 1 14.89 7.87 15.38
N GLY A 2 13.95 8.22 14.51
CA GLY A 2 13.19 9.48 14.55
C GLY A 2 11.80 9.45 15.17
N ILE A 3 11.21 8.28 15.39
CA ILE A 3 9.80 8.14 15.77
C ILE A 3 9.48 8.84 17.09
N TRP A 4 10.38 8.79 18.06
CA TRP A 4 10.22 9.45 19.35
C TRP A 4 10.13 10.97 19.26
N LYS A 5 10.79 11.56 18.24
CA LYS A 5 10.72 13.00 17.95
C LYS A 5 9.41 13.38 17.24
N MET A 6 8.79 12.44 16.51
CA MET A 6 7.55 12.66 15.78
C MET A 6 6.30 12.39 16.64
N LEU A 7 6.42 11.62 17.74
CA LEU A 7 5.29 11.29 18.61
C LEU A 7 4.51 12.54 19.12
N PRO A 8 5.16 13.60 19.60
CA PRO A 8 4.44 14.81 19.99
C PRO A 8 3.69 15.47 18.83
N GLN A 9 4.27 15.47 17.62
CA GLN A 9 3.64 16.03 16.43
C GLN A 9 2.40 15.22 16.02
N LEU A 10 2.51 13.89 16.03
CA LEU A 10 1.40 12.99 15.70
C LEU A 10 0.22 13.07 16.69
N LEU A 11 0.47 13.48 17.92
CA LEU A 11 -0.53 13.54 18.98
C LEU A 11 -1.11 14.94 19.19
N LEU A 12 -0.36 16.00 18.88
CA LEU A 12 -0.68 17.37 19.27
C LEU A 12 -0.91 18.32 18.10
N GLU A 13 -0.35 18.04 16.91
CA GLU A 13 -0.53 18.91 15.73
C GLU A 13 -1.81 18.58 14.97
N LYS A 14 -2.73 19.55 14.91
CA LYS A 14 -4.00 19.41 14.19
C LYS A 14 -3.83 19.31 12.67
N ASP A 15 -2.75 19.86 12.14
CA ASP A 15 -2.45 19.91 10.70
C ASP A 15 -1.48 18.81 10.26
N SER A 16 -1.21 17.84 11.13
CA SER A 16 -0.38 16.68 10.76
C SER A 16 -1.09 15.81 9.71
N PRO A 17 -0.41 15.40 8.62
CA PRO A 17 -0.98 14.49 7.63
C PRO A 17 -1.30 13.11 8.21
N LEU A 18 -0.76 12.78 9.37
CA LEU A 18 -1.07 11.58 10.15
C LEU A 18 -1.63 12.00 11.50
N ALA A 19 -2.86 11.60 11.79
CA ALA A 19 -3.48 11.80 13.10
C ALA A 19 -3.62 10.45 13.82
N LEU A 20 -3.04 10.35 15.01
CA LEU A 20 -3.20 9.18 15.88
C LEU A 20 -4.29 9.48 16.92
N ARG A 21 -5.46 8.88 16.73
CA ARG A 21 -6.53 8.91 17.74
C ARG A 21 -6.39 7.70 18.66
N LEU A 22 -6.01 7.95 19.90
CA LEU A 22 -5.95 6.92 20.91
C LEU A 22 -7.37 6.46 21.28
N ARG A 23 -7.59 5.16 21.28
CA ARG A 23 -8.86 4.53 21.64
C ARG A 23 -8.63 3.55 22.79
N ALA A 24 -9.67 3.23 23.53
CA ALA A 24 -9.68 2.15 24.51
C ALA A 24 -9.81 0.79 23.78
N ASP A 25 -8.89 0.52 22.86
CA ASP A 25 -8.83 -0.69 22.04
C ASP A 25 -7.52 -1.44 22.31
N PRO A 26 -7.57 -2.60 22.98
CA PRO A 26 -6.37 -3.39 23.26
C PRO A 26 -5.59 -3.79 22.01
N ALA A 27 -6.26 -3.95 20.85
CA ALA A 27 -5.60 -4.27 19.60
C ALA A 27 -4.75 -3.10 19.09
N GLN A 28 -5.24 -1.85 19.24
CA GLN A 28 -4.47 -0.65 18.91
C GLN A 28 -3.20 -0.56 19.76
N TRP A 29 -3.31 -0.77 21.06
CA TRP A 29 -2.17 -0.69 21.98
C TRP A 29 -1.15 -1.80 21.72
N ALA A 30 -1.62 -3.04 21.51
CA ALA A 30 -0.74 -4.16 21.19
C ALA A 30 -0.01 -3.95 19.86
N TRP A 31 -0.69 -3.41 18.84
CA TRP A 31 -0.09 -3.05 17.57
C TRP A 31 0.92 -1.91 17.74
N GLY A 32 0.56 -0.85 18.47
CA GLY A 32 1.43 0.30 18.73
C GLY A 32 2.74 -0.08 19.42
N LEU A 33 2.67 -0.94 20.45
CA LEU A 33 3.85 -1.44 21.15
C LEU A 33 4.76 -2.27 20.23
N ARG A 34 4.18 -3.14 19.39
CA ARG A 34 4.95 -3.90 18.39
C ARG A 34 5.59 -3.00 17.34
N PHE A 35 4.84 -1.99 16.88
CA PHE A 35 5.36 -0.99 15.95
C PHE A 35 6.55 -0.24 16.53
N LEU A 36 6.45 0.25 17.77
CA LEU A 36 7.55 0.91 18.47
C LEU A 36 8.76 -0.01 18.67
N GLY A 37 8.54 -1.27 19.01
CA GLY A 37 9.58 -2.30 19.11
C GLY A 37 10.28 -2.59 17.77
N ALA A 38 9.56 -2.44 16.65
CA ALA A 38 10.12 -2.60 15.30
C ALA A 38 10.83 -1.35 14.78
N CYS A 39 10.71 -0.19 15.45
CA CYS A 39 11.36 1.08 15.06
C CYS A 39 12.88 1.10 15.38
N ASN A 40 13.61 0.11 14.92
CA ASN A 40 15.06 0.00 15.02
C ASN A 40 15.71 -0.30 13.68
N SER A 41 17.00 -0.03 13.54
CA SER A 41 17.72 -0.14 12.26
C SER A 41 17.71 -1.56 11.68
N ARG A 42 17.80 -2.58 12.54
CA ARG A 42 17.81 -3.98 12.09
C ARG A 42 16.46 -4.40 11.50
N ALA A 43 15.37 -4.12 12.20
CA ALA A 43 14.02 -4.43 11.74
C ALA A 43 13.67 -3.60 10.50
N SER A 44 14.05 -2.32 10.46
CA SER A 44 13.87 -1.45 9.29
C SER A 44 14.60 -1.99 8.06
N MET A 45 15.86 -2.43 8.21
CA MET A 45 16.63 -3.02 7.10
C MET A 45 15.97 -4.31 6.59
N ALA A 46 15.64 -5.23 7.49
CA ALA A 46 14.98 -6.48 7.14
C ALA A 46 13.63 -6.25 6.46
N GLY A 47 12.83 -5.33 6.97
CA GLY A 47 11.56 -4.94 6.38
C GLY A 47 11.72 -4.32 4.99
N THR A 48 12.71 -3.44 4.80
CA THR A 48 13.02 -2.85 3.48
C THR A 48 13.41 -3.93 2.47
N GLN A 49 14.27 -4.86 2.85
CA GLN A 49 14.65 -5.97 1.96
C GLN A 49 13.45 -6.83 1.57
N ALA A 50 12.61 -7.20 2.55
CA ALA A 50 11.41 -8.00 2.28
C ALA A 50 10.43 -7.28 1.35
N LEU A 51 10.20 -5.98 1.57
CA LEU A 51 9.33 -5.17 0.72
C LEU A 51 9.87 -5.01 -0.71
N LEU A 52 11.18 -4.81 -0.88
CA LEU A 52 11.78 -4.68 -2.21
C LEU A 52 11.66 -5.99 -3.01
N ARG A 53 11.85 -7.14 -2.35
CA ARG A 53 11.65 -8.46 -2.99
C ARG A 53 10.20 -8.66 -3.39
N LEU A 54 9.26 -8.43 -2.47
CA LEU A 54 7.83 -8.54 -2.75
C LEU A 54 7.39 -7.60 -3.88
N ALA A 55 7.91 -6.36 -3.89
CA ALA A 55 7.60 -5.39 -4.94
C ALA A 55 8.11 -5.83 -6.33
N ALA A 56 9.31 -6.43 -6.39
CA ALA A 56 9.85 -6.96 -7.64
C ALA A 56 9.03 -8.15 -8.16
N GLU A 57 8.68 -9.10 -7.29
CA GLU A 57 7.83 -10.25 -7.61
C GLU A 57 6.43 -9.80 -8.04
N SER A 58 5.82 -8.85 -7.33
CA SER A 58 4.52 -8.28 -7.65
C SER A 58 4.52 -7.57 -9.01
N ARG A 59 5.55 -6.80 -9.31
CA ARG A 59 5.70 -6.14 -10.62
C ARG A 59 5.76 -7.18 -11.73
N GLN A 60 6.63 -8.18 -11.61
CA GLN A 60 6.77 -9.22 -12.61
C GLN A 60 5.47 -10.00 -12.83
N ALA A 61 4.76 -10.34 -11.76
CA ALA A 61 3.46 -11.01 -11.83
C ALA A 61 2.41 -10.14 -12.53
N PHE A 62 2.36 -8.83 -12.23
CA PHE A 62 1.43 -7.91 -12.85
C PHE A 62 1.74 -7.70 -14.33
N GLU A 63 3.01 -7.50 -14.70
CA GLU A 63 3.45 -7.37 -16.10
C GLU A 63 3.10 -8.63 -16.92
N SER A 64 3.31 -9.81 -16.33
CA SER A 64 2.95 -11.09 -16.97
C SER A 64 1.43 -11.22 -17.14
N LEU A 65 0.66 -10.87 -16.12
CA LEU A 65 -0.81 -10.87 -16.18
C LEU A 65 -1.31 -9.90 -17.25
N GLN A 66 -0.75 -8.68 -17.28
CA GLN A 66 -1.10 -7.66 -18.27
C GLN A 66 -0.81 -8.09 -19.69
N ALA A 67 0.32 -8.76 -19.92
CA ALA A 67 0.70 -9.28 -21.23
C ALA A 67 -0.22 -10.42 -21.71
N GLN A 68 -0.67 -11.28 -20.78
CA GLN A 68 -1.52 -12.43 -21.09
C GLN A 68 -2.99 -12.03 -21.30
N GLU A 69 -3.50 -11.10 -20.49
CA GLU A 69 -4.94 -10.82 -20.42
C GLU A 69 -5.33 -9.49 -21.07
N SER A 70 -4.36 -8.64 -21.45
CA SER A 70 -4.60 -7.33 -22.09
C SER A 70 -5.61 -6.47 -21.32
N LEU A 71 -5.45 -6.40 -20.00
CA LEU A 71 -6.37 -5.67 -19.12
C LEU A 71 -6.31 -4.15 -19.38
N SER A 72 -7.48 -3.55 -19.64
CA SER A 72 -7.60 -2.10 -19.85
C SER A 72 -7.92 -1.39 -18.53
N CYS A 73 -6.90 -0.89 -17.86
CA CYS A 73 -7.03 -0.21 -16.57
C CYS A 73 -6.34 1.16 -16.54
N ALA A 74 -6.32 1.86 -17.68
CA ALA A 74 -5.62 3.13 -17.86
C ALA A 74 -4.16 3.06 -17.37
N LEU A 75 -3.50 1.91 -17.55
CA LEU A 75 -2.11 1.71 -17.16
C LEU A 75 -1.19 2.60 -18.01
N HIS A 76 -0.39 3.41 -17.35
CA HIS A 76 0.66 4.23 -17.97
C HIS A 76 1.86 4.36 -17.03
N THR A 77 3.03 4.70 -17.57
CA THR A 77 4.28 4.78 -16.81
C THR A 77 4.86 6.20 -16.87
N PRO A 78 4.22 7.17 -16.17
CA PRO A 78 4.70 8.56 -16.16
C PRO A 78 5.91 8.76 -15.24
N GLY A 79 6.26 7.77 -14.45
CA GLY A 79 7.15 7.90 -13.32
C GLY A 79 6.47 8.49 -12.08
N LYS A 80 7.26 8.71 -11.04
CA LYS A 80 6.82 9.34 -9.79
C LYS A 80 7.80 10.39 -9.34
N LEU A 81 7.30 11.57 -8.96
CA LEU A 81 8.04 12.62 -8.27
C LEU A 81 7.59 12.71 -6.82
N VAL A 82 8.55 12.64 -5.89
CA VAL A 82 8.32 12.92 -4.47
C VAL A 82 9.02 14.22 -4.12
N LEU A 83 8.24 15.26 -3.81
CA LEU A 83 8.75 16.61 -3.60
C LEU A 83 9.24 16.81 -2.16
N TYR A 84 10.32 17.54 -2.01
CA TYR A 84 10.91 17.90 -0.71
C TYR A 84 11.01 19.42 -0.60
N GLN A 85 10.37 19.99 0.43
CA GLN A 85 10.35 21.43 0.64
C GLN A 85 11.68 21.96 1.21
N THR A 86 12.43 21.14 1.94
CA THR A 86 13.66 21.54 2.61
C THR A 86 14.86 20.75 2.11
N GLN A 87 16.04 21.40 2.07
CA GLN A 87 17.29 20.74 1.72
C GLN A 87 17.60 19.57 2.66
N GLN A 88 17.35 19.71 3.96
CA GLN A 88 17.54 18.64 4.94
C GLN A 88 16.69 17.39 4.61
N GLY A 89 15.44 17.60 4.18
CA GLY A 89 14.56 16.52 3.75
C GLY A 89 15.08 15.82 2.49
N LEU A 90 15.53 16.61 1.51
CA LEU A 90 16.10 16.11 0.26
C LEU A 90 17.39 15.30 0.51
N ASP A 91 18.28 15.79 1.39
CA ASP A 91 19.50 15.07 1.76
C ASP A 91 19.19 13.74 2.50
N ALA A 92 18.16 13.73 3.34
CA ALA A 92 17.71 12.50 3.97
C ALA A 92 17.15 11.50 2.95
N ALA A 93 16.39 11.99 1.97
CA ALA A 93 15.89 11.18 0.87
C ALA A 93 17.05 10.64 -0.01
N ALA A 94 18.07 11.43 -0.29
CA ALA A 94 19.25 10.99 -1.03
C ALA A 94 19.96 9.80 -0.36
N ARG A 95 20.07 9.83 0.97
CA ARG A 95 20.62 8.70 1.74
C ARG A 95 19.73 7.46 1.63
N GLN A 96 18.42 7.64 1.64
CA GLN A 96 17.47 6.53 1.49
C GLN A 96 17.51 5.94 0.08
N VAL A 97 17.60 6.77 -0.95
CA VAL A 97 17.80 6.35 -2.35
C VAL A 97 19.06 5.50 -2.48
N ALA A 98 20.19 5.97 -1.93
CA ALA A 98 21.45 5.22 -1.94
C ALA A 98 21.34 3.86 -1.24
N LEU A 99 20.61 3.79 -0.13
CA LEU A 99 20.35 2.53 0.58
C LEU A 99 19.50 1.58 -0.27
N GLN A 100 18.39 2.06 -0.81
CA GLN A 100 17.49 1.25 -1.63
C GLN A 100 18.18 0.72 -2.89
N SER A 101 19.01 1.54 -3.55
CA SER A 101 19.81 1.12 -4.70
C SER A 101 20.74 -0.04 -4.35
N ARG A 102 21.42 0.03 -3.20
CA ARG A 102 22.29 -1.09 -2.71
C ARG A 102 21.52 -2.38 -2.43
N LEU A 103 20.25 -2.27 -2.12
CA LEU A 103 19.36 -3.40 -1.82
C LEU A 103 18.60 -3.90 -3.06
N GLY A 104 18.94 -3.42 -4.27
CA GLY A 104 18.29 -3.83 -5.52
C GLY A 104 16.94 -3.17 -5.77
N GLY A 105 16.66 -2.03 -5.14
CA GLY A 105 15.45 -1.24 -5.41
C GLY A 105 15.45 -0.61 -6.81
N ALA A 106 14.29 -0.08 -7.21
CA ALA A 106 14.13 0.62 -8.49
C ALA A 106 15.12 1.79 -8.63
N SER A 107 15.52 2.08 -9.85
CA SER A 107 16.38 3.24 -10.13
C SER A 107 15.67 4.54 -9.76
N GLN A 108 16.31 5.33 -8.91
CA GLN A 108 15.79 6.61 -8.44
C GLN A 108 16.85 7.69 -8.61
N GLN A 109 16.40 8.90 -8.89
CA GLN A 109 17.26 10.05 -9.10
C GLN A 109 16.85 11.19 -8.17
N VAL A 110 17.82 11.78 -7.47
CA VAL A 110 17.60 13.03 -6.74
C VAL A 110 17.80 14.17 -7.71
N VAL A 111 16.80 15.02 -7.85
CA VAL A 111 16.79 16.14 -8.79
C VAL A 111 16.53 17.45 -8.06
N ASP A 112 17.10 18.55 -8.56
CA ASP A 112 16.79 19.90 -8.07
C ASP A 112 15.40 20.37 -8.52
N ALA A 113 14.97 21.54 -8.02
CA ALA A 113 13.68 22.13 -8.36
C ALA A 113 13.54 22.40 -9.87
N THR A 114 14.60 22.83 -10.53
CA THR A 114 14.60 23.14 -11.97
C THR A 114 14.40 21.87 -12.79
N ALA A 115 15.10 20.80 -12.45
CA ALA A 115 14.95 19.51 -13.11
C ALA A 115 13.57 18.88 -12.83
N ALA A 116 13.04 19.05 -11.62
CA ALA A 116 11.68 18.59 -11.28
C ALA A 116 10.61 19.30 -12.15
N VAL A 117 10.72 20.62 -12.38
CA VAL A 117 9.82 21.37 -13.26
C VAL A 117 9.96 20.93 -14.72
N ARG A 118 11.15 20.55 -15.17
CA ARG A 118 11.31 19.99 -16.53
C ARG A 118 10.61 18.65 -16.71
N LEU A 119 10.57 17.82 -15.64
CA LEU A 119 9.87 16.54 -15.65
C LEU A 119 8.35 16.71 -15.53
N GLU A 120 7.91 17.69 -14.74
CA GLU A 120 6.50 18.01 -14.51
C GLU A 120 6.29 19.52 -14.56
N PRO A 121 5.92 20.08 -15.74
CA PRO A 121 5.76 21.52 -15.94
C PRO A 121 4.71 22.17 -15.02
N ALA A 122 3.69 21.44 -14.58
CA ALA A 122 2.69 21.94 -13.66
C ALA A 122 3.28 22.39 -12.30
N LEU A 123 4.50 21.96 -11.97
CA LEU A 123 5.24 22.40 -10.79
C LEU A 123 5.87 23.80 -10.89
N ALA A 124 5.80 24.47 -12.04
CA ALA A 124 6.44 25.77 -12.25
C ALA A 124 6.05 26.80 -11.17
N GLY A 125 4.77 26.89 -10.83
CA GLY A 125 4.27 27.77 -9.76
C GLY A 125 4.67 27.35 -8.33
N TYR A 126 5.20 26.14 -8.17
CA TYR A 126 5.62 25.59 -6.88
C TYR A 126 7.16 25.54 -6.72
N ALA A 127 7.93 25.83 -7.77
CA ALA A 127 9.39 25.69 -7.81
C ALA A 127 10.12 26.38 -6.64
N GLY A 128 9.70 27.61 -6.29
CA GLY A 128 10.27 28.37 -5.18
C GLY A 128 9.95 27.81 -3.76
N ARG A 129 9.11 26.80 -3.67
CA ARG A 129 8.65 26.17 -2.41
C ARG A 129 9.25 24.78 -2.18
N MET A 130 10.10 24.30 -3.10
CA MET A 130 10.75 23.00 -2.98
C MET A 130 12.26 23.10 -3.15
N ALA A 131 13.00 22.31 -2.40
CA ALA A 131 14.44 22.12 -2.56
C ALA A 131 14.76 21.20 -3.75
N GLY A 132 13.85 20.27 -4.06
CA GLY A 132 13.99 19.32 -5.14
C GLY A 132 13.04 18.13 -4.98
N ALA A 133 13.32 17.07 -5.71
CA ALA A 133 12.48 15.86 -5.73
C ALA A 133 13.33 14.59 -5.84
N VAL A 134 12.69 13.45 -5.53
CA VAL A 134 13.16 12.12 -5.95
C VAL A 134 12.27 11.66 -7.09
N HIS A 135 12.89 11.38 -8.22
CA HIS A 135 12.26 10.87 -9.43
C HIS A 135 12.48 9.35 -9.54
N THR A 136 11.41 8.61 -9.76
CA THR A 136 11.43 7.17 -10.03
C THR A 136 10.79 6.90 -11.40
N PRO A 137 11.56 6.80 -12.47
CA PRO A 137 11.02 6.70 -13.85
C PRO A 137 10.16 5.47 -14.11
N SER A 138 10.41 4.38 -13.41
CA SER A 138 9.75 3.08 -13.61
C SER A 138 8.42 2.93 -12.87
N GLU A 139 7.96 3.96 -12.16
CA GLU A 139 6.67 3.91 -11.49
C GLU A 139 5.52 4.10 -12.49
N SER A 140 4.51 3.28 -12.32
CA SER A 140 3.30 3.27 -13.16
C SER A 140 2.09 3.72 -12.35
N ALA A 141 1.09 4.23 -13.04
CA ALA A 141 -0.23 4.52 -12.50
C ALA A 141 -1.28 3.72 -13.27
N ALA A 142 -2.31 3.29 -12.57
CA ALA A 142 -3.45 2.57 -13.14
C ALA A 142 -4.72 2.89 -12.34
N ASP A 143 -5.88 2.75 -12.97
CA ASP A 143 -7.16 2.81 -12.28
C ASP A 143 -7.42 1.44 -11.63
N CYS A 144 -7.32 1.40 -10.29
CA CYS A 144 -7.50 0.16 -9.52
C CYS A 144 -8.94 -0.37 -9.58
N ARG A 145 -9.96 0.50 -9.75
CA ARG A 145 -11.34 0.07 -9.90
C ARG A 145 -11.55 -0.64 -11.22
N GLN A 146 -11.09 -0.03 -12.33
CA GLN A 146 -11.17 -0.65 -13.65
C GLN A 146 -10.43 -2.00 -13.68
N LEU A 147 -9.25 -2.07 -13.04
CA LEU A 147 -8.51 -3.33 -12.92
C LEU A 147 -9.33 -4.40 -12.21
N CYS A 148 -9.93 -4.09 -11.05
CA CYS A 148 -10.76 -5.05 -10.32
C CYS A 148 -11.99 -5.48 -11.10
N GLU A 149 -12.67 -4.55 -11.77
CA GLU A 149 -13.86 -4.85 -12.60
C GLU A 149 -13.51 -5.79 -13.77
N GLN A 150 -12.37 -5.56 -14.44
CA GLN A 150 -11.93 -6.42 -15.52
C GLN A 150 -11.46 -7.80 -15.06
N LEU A 151 -10.76 -7.86 -13.92
CA LEU A 151 -10.39 -9.14 -13.32
C LEU A 151 -11.64 -9.94 -12.92
N ALA A 152 -12.67 -9.30 -12.39
CA ALA A 152 -13.93 -9.93 -12.05
C ALA A 152 -14.63 -10.49 -13.32
N ALA A 153 -14.70 -9.69 -14.39
CA ALA A 153 -15.26 -10.13 -15.66
C ALA A 153 -14.48 -11.31 -16.28
N LEU A 154 -13.14 -11.25 -16.24
CA LEU A 154 -12.28 -12.32 -16.73
C LEU A 154 -12.48 -13.62 -15.94
N LEU A 155 -12.53 -13.54 -14.61
CA LEU A 155 -12.77 -14.70 -13.76
C LEU A 155 -14.13 -15.34 -14.04
N THR A 156 -15.18 -14.52 -14.17
CA THR A 156 -16.53 -15.00 -14.53
C THR A 156 -16.54 -15.69 -15.90
N ALA A 157 -15.87 -15.11 -16.90
CA ALA A 157 -15.74 -15.72 -18.23
C ALA A 157 -15.01 -17.07 -18.20
N ARG A 158 -14.15 -17.29 -17.21
CA ARG A 158 -13.44 -18.56 -16.95
C ARG A 158 -14.20 -19.54 -16.04
N GLY A 159 -15.46 -19.23 -15.72
CA GLY A 159 -16.31 -20.08 -14.92
C GLY A 159 -16.18 -19.91 -13.40
N ALA A 160 -15.47 -18.88 -12.92
CA ALA A 160 -15.45 -18.56 -11.50
C ALA A 160 -16.80 -17.96 -11.06
N GLU A 161 -17.30 -18.38 -9.92
CA GLU A 161 -18.49 -17.82 -9.30
C GLU A 161 -18.11 -16.67 -8.36
N LEU A 162 -18.63 -15.48 -8.62
CA LEU A 162 -18.47 -14.30 -7.76
C LEU A 162 -19.76 -14.08 -6.96
N ARG A 163 -19.67 -14.18 -5.65
CA ARG A 163 -20.80 -13.99 -4.72
C ARG A 163 -20.63 -12.67 -3.99
N TYR A 164 -21.22 -11.62 -4.53
CA TYR A 164 -21.30 -10.32 -3.87
C TYR A 164 -22.36 -10.36 -2.77
N ASP A 165 -22.32 -9.38 -1.87
CA ASP A 165 -23.25 -9.23 -0.73
C ASP A 165 -23.39 -10.50 0.10
N THR A 166 -22.31 -11.29 0.18
CA THR A 166 -22.26 -12.56 0.88
C THR A 166 -21.24 -12.47 2.01
N GLU A 167 -21.72 -12.17 3.21
CA GLU A 167 -20.88 -12.08 4.40
C GLU A 167 -20.47 -13.48 4.88
N VAL A 168 -19.17 -13.67 5.14
CA VAL A 168 -18.62 -14.85 5.80
C VAL A 168 -18.76 -14.68 7.31
N LEU A 169 -19.68 -15.39 7.91
CA LEU A 169 -19.98 -15.35 9.35
C LEU A 169 -19.00 -16.16 10.19
N GLY A 170 -18.32 -17.13 9.59
CA GLY A 170 -17.36 -17.98 10.29
C GLY A 170 -16.96 -19.20 9.49
N PHE A 171 -16.32 -20.14 10.17
CA PHE A 171 -15.74 -21.34 9.58
C PHE A 171 -16.33 -22.60 10.21
N GLU A 172 -16.61 -23.62 9.38
CA GLU A 172 -16.75 -25.00 9.82
C GLU A 172 -15.38 -25.66 9.87
N ARG A 173 -15.16 -26.49 10.90
CA ARG A 173 -13.86 -27.14 11.11
C ARG A 173 -14.06 -28.61 11.47
N GLN A 174 -13.12 -29.43 10.97
CA GLN A 174 -12.94 -30.81 11.44
C GLN A 174 -11.48 -30.97 11.88
N GLY A 175 -11.26 -30.99 13.19
CA GLY A 175 -9.91 -30.90 13.74
C GLY A 175 -9.27 -29.54 13.39
N ASP A 176 -8.10 -29.59 12.74
CA ASP A 176 -7.36 -28.40 12.31
C ASP A 176 -7.71 -27.95 10.88
N ALA A 177 -8.49 -28.72 10.15
CA ALA A 177 -8.91 -28.38 8.79
C ALA A 177 -10.17 -27.52 8.77
N VAL A 178 -10.19 -26.51 7.89
CA VAL A 178 -11.40 -25.77 7.52
C VAL A 178 -12.15 -26.60 6.48
N THR A 179 -13.39 -26.93 6.74
CA THR A 179 -14.25 -27.74 5.86
C THR A 179 -15.38 -26.94 5.21
N GLY A 180 -15.59 -25.69 5.64
CA GLY A 180 -16.60 -24.84 5.05
C GLY A 180 -16.59 -23.40 5.58
N LEU A 181 -17.20 -22.51 4.83
CA LEU A 181 -17.49 -21.12 5.20
C LEU A 181 -18.98 -21.00 5.53
N ARG A 182 -19.31 -20.50 6.69
CA ARG A 182 -20.70 -20.21 7.09
C ARG A 182 -21.11 -18.84 6.57
N THR A 183 -22.22 -18.80 5.86
CA THR A 183 -22.86 -17.55 5.38
C THR A 183 -24.33 -17.55 5.77
N ALA A 184 -25.01 -16.41 5.60
CA ALA A 184 -26.44 -16.31 5.82
C ALA A 184 -27.24 -17.23 4.86
N ALA A 185 -26.69 -17.52 3.67
CA ALA A 185 -27.31 -18.41 2.68
C ALA A 185 -26.97 -19.89 2.88
N GLY A 186 -26.18 -20.24 3.90
CA GLY A 186 -25.78 -21.61 4.19
C GLY A 186 -24.27 -21.83 4.17
N LEU A 187 -23.86 -23.09 4.07
CA LEU A 187 -22.48 -23.54 4.09
C LEU A 187 -21.90 -23.58 2.67
N LEU A 188 -20.75 -22.94 2.49
CA LEU A 188 -19.97 -23.01 1.26
C LEU A 188 -18.76 -23.92 1.48
N GLN A 189 -18.62 -24.95 0.66
CA GLN A 189 -17.54 -25.92 0.75
C GLN A 189 -16.57 -25.81 -0.42
N ALA A 190 -15.30 -26.00 -0.14
CA ALA A 190 -14.21 -26.03 -1.12
C ALA A 190 -13.07 -26.91 -0.60
N GLU A 191 -12.14 -27.27 -1.49
CA GLU A 191 -10.93 -28.00 -1.11
C GLU A 191 -9.89 -27.09 -0.47
N HIS A 192 -9.81 -25.83 -0.91
CA HIS A 192 -8.88 -24.82 -0.42
C HIS A 192 -9.58 -23.51 -0.13
N TYR A 193 -9.12 -22.80 0.89
CA TYR A 193 -9.66 -21.51 1.31
C TYR A 193 -8.54 -20.48 1.34
N VAL A 194 -8.75 -19.34 0.70
CA VAL A 194 -7.82 -18.19 0.72
C VAL A 194 -8.47 -17.02 1.43
N LEU A 195 -7.87 -16.58 2.53
CA LEU A 195 -8.31 -15.40 3.27
C LEU A 195 -7.64 -14.15 2.70
N ALA A 196 -8.38 -13.34 1.96
CA ALA A 196 -7.92 -12.12 1.30
C ALA A 196 -8.77 -10.88 1.65
N SER A 197 -9.33 -10.82 2.87
CA SER A 197 -10.28 -9.78 3.33
C SER A 197 -9.61 -8.51 3.89
N GLY A 198 -8.35 -8.25 3.54
CA GLY A 198 -7.65 -7.00 3.88
C GLY A 198 -7.63 -6.75 5.40
N TRP A 199 -8.13 -5.59 5.84
CA TRP A 199 -8.14 -5.18 7.24
C TRP A 199 -9.07 -6.02 8.14
N GLU A 200 -10.00 -6.76 7.58
CA GLU A 200 -10.89 -7.69 8.30
C GLU A 200 -10.24 -9.06 8.56
N SER A 201 -9.17 -9.39 7.81
CA SER A 201 -8.44 -10.66 7.95
C SER A 201 -8.06 -11.01 9.40
N PRO A 202 -7.65 -10.08 10.29
CA PRO A 202 -7.37 -10.41 11.69
C PRO A 202 -8.56 -10.95 12.47
N ALA A 203 -9.78 -10.50 12.15
CA ALA A 203 -11.00 -10.97 12.82
C ALA A 203 -11.30 -12.42 12.44
N HIS A 204 -11.21 -12.74 11.16
CA HIS A 204 -11.39 -14.10 10.65
C HIS A 204 -10.27 -15.04 11.09
N ALA A 205 -9.01 -14.60 11.01
CA ALA A 205 -7.86 -15.40 11.43
C ALA A 205 -7.93 -15.81 12.91
N ARG A 206 -8.42 -14.93 13.80
CA ARG A 206 -8.62 -15.25 15.23
C ARG A 206 -9.57 -16.42 15.46
N GLN A 207 -10.60 -16.57 14.63
CA GLN A 207 -11.52 -17.71 14.73
C GLN A 207 -10.80 -19.04 14.42
N LEU A 208 -9.71 -18.99 13.68
CA LEU A 208 -8.85 -20.13 13.33
C LEU A 208 -7.64 -20.27 14.26
N GLY A 209 -7.56 -19.49 15.36
CA GLY A 209 -6.42 -19.50 16.28
C GLY A 209 -5.18 -18.77 15.75
N LEU A 210 -5.26 -18.11 14.59
CA LEU A 210 -4.16 -17.40 13.96
C LEU A 210 -4.13 -15.92 14.38
N ARG A 211 -2.93 -15.34 14.44
CA ARG A 211 -2.73 -13.91 14.74
C ARG A 211 -2.06 -13.20 13.59
N ILE A 212 -2.77 -12.31 12.93
CA ILE A 212 -2.25 -11.45 11.86
C ILE A 212 -2.07 -10.04 12.43
N PRO A 213 -0.85 -9.46 12.42
CA PRO A 213 -0.56 -8.16 13.02
C PRO A 213 -0.94 -6.98 12.09
N VAL A 214 -2.14 -6.99 11.55
CA VAL A 214 -2.69 -5.91 10.72
C VAL A 214 -3.60 -5.04 11.59
N TYR A 215 -3.42 -3.72 11.52
CA TYR A 215 -4.28 -2.73 12.14
C TYR A 215 -4.76 -1.74 11.07
N PRO A 216 -6.06 -1.39 11.02
CA PRO A 216 -6.60 -0.54 9.97
C PRO A 216 -6.12 0.91 10.09
N LEU A 217 -5.75 1.50 8.95
CA LEU A 217 -5.51 2.93 8.81
C LEU A 217 -6.61 3.51 7.94
N LYS A 218 -7.12 4.68 8.32
CA LYS A 218 -8.12 5.41 7.52
C LYS A 218 -7.42 6.48 6.70
N GLY A 219 -7.50 6.37 5.38
CA GLY A 219 -7.09 7.40 4.44
C GLY A 219 -8.29 8.17 3.90
N TYR A 220 -8.04 9.37 3.42
CA TYR A 220 -9.00 10.19 2.70
C TYR A 220 -8.40 10.56 1.35
N SER A 221 -9.21 10.53 0.30
CA SER A 221 -8.86 11.02 -1.03
C SER A 221 -9.95 11.98 -1.51
N ILE A 222 -9.55 12.94 -2.30
CA ILE A 222 -10.45 13.88 -2.97
C ILE A 222 -10.15 13.78 -4.46
N THR A 223 -11.19 13.52 -5.24
CA THR A 223 -11.12 13.57 -6.70
C THR A 223 -11.67 14.92 -7.13
N VAL A 224 -10.91 15.65 -7.93
CA VAL A 224 -11.27 16.97 -8.46
C VAL A 224 -11.21 16.89 -9.98
N ASP A 225 -12.30 17.33 -10.63
CA ASP A 225 -12.29 17.49 -12.08
C ASP A 225 -11.34 18.64 -12.45
N ILE A 226 -10.37 18.33 -13.30
CA ILE A 226 -9.44 19.33 -13.83
C ILE A 226 -10.02 19.81 -15.17
N ALA A 227 -10.23 21.13 -15.29
CA ALA A 227 -10.58 21.73 -16.58
C ALA A 227 -9.44 21.44 -17.58
N SER A 228 -9.81 21.11 -18.81
CA SER A 228 -8.92 20.60 -19.87
C SER A 228 -7.82 21.54 -20.36
N ASP A 229 -7.58 22.66 -19.70
CA ASP A 229 -6.70 23.73 -20.14
C ASP A 229 -5.38 23.81 -19.31
N HIS A 230 -4.88 22.65 -18.84
CA HIS A 230 -3.57 22.59 -18.19
C HIS A 230 -2.68 21.53 -18.83
#